data_b64de7baf6f51d51e5e54c92c7735982
#
_entry.id   b64de7baf6f51d51e5e54c92c7735982
#
_cell.length_a   1.000
_cell.length_b   1.000
_cell.length_c   1.000
_cell.angle_alpha   90.00
_cell.angle_beta   90.00
_cell.angle_gamma   90.00
#
_symmetry.space_group_name_H-M   'P 1'
#
loop_
_entity.id
_entity.type
_entity.pdbx_description
1 polymer ?
#
loop_
_entity_poly.entity_id
_entity_poly.type
_entity_poly.pdbx_seq_one_letter_code
_entity_poly.pdbx_strand_id
1 'polypeptide(L)'
;MESYFFIGVAGVGMSAIAQYLVGKGVAISGSDRQFGAAEKPLVMNQLEECGVKCFPQDGSGVVEGLNAVVVSTAIEDTNPDLKRAKELGIPVMHRSEMLAKISKEAKTIAVSGTSGKSTVTAMIYHILQYAGLQPSVMTGAGLVNLQKEGKIGNAVSGKGEWLVVEADESDGTLVRYEPEIGLILNVDKDHKEMSELQEIFLKFSHNILDNGKILIVNDAHPLAKKFSAGREFDFGFENYVGVQGTDFKSVGTSIQFRVRHGAELVKFVVPLPGKHNMENALAATAAALRAGVTLHTCADALATFPGVFRRHQILGTFNGVTLVDDFAHNPAKIAASIKSAQDFTEGRVIAWFQPHGFGPTRFLRNDLVEFISKTLRPKDFDDDRDNDVIFFSQIYYAGGTVTRDISAGDLADDLLLKGCEAIYIADRNECAKKMVEYAEPGDTILLMGARDPSLQAFAQHVQKLLEQ
;
A
#
# COMPACT_ATOMS: atom_id res chain seq x y z
N MET A 1 0.72 -25.72 22.88
CA MET A 1 0.73 -24.35 22.34
C MET A 1 1.10 -24.46 20.87
N GLU A 2 0.32 -23.88 19.96
CA GLU A 2 0.66 -23.90 18.52
C GLU A 2 1.99 -23.16 18.31
N SER A 3 2.82 -23.69 17.40
CA SER A 3 4.12 -23.12 17.07
C SER A 3 4.43 -23.23 15.58
N TYR A 4 4.91 -22.15 14.98
CA TYR A 4 5.23 -22.08 13.55
C TYR A 4 6.60 -21.44 13.32
N PHE A 5 7.26 -21.88 12.23
CA PHE A 5 8.50 -21.26 11.76
C PHE A 5 8.28 -20.59 10.40
N PHE A 6 8.66 -19.32 10.26
CA PHE A 6 8.46 -18.52 9.06
C PHE A 6 9.76 -18.33 8.30
N ILE A 7 9.87 -18.85 7.08
CA ILE A 7 11.03 -18.61 6.20
C ILE A 7 10.81 -17.30 5.42
N GLY A 8 11.72 -16.33 5.57
CA GLY A 8 11.58 -14.99 5.02
C GLY A 8 10.67 -14.10 5.89
N VAL A 9 10.79 -14.21 7.21
CA VAL A 9 9.90 -13.54 8.19
C VAL A 9 9.99 -12.01 8.15
N ALA A 10 11.07 -11.43 7.63
CA ALA A 10 11.21 -9.98 7.44
C ALA A 10 10.39 -9.44 6.26
N GLY A 11 9.90 -10.31 5.37
CA GLY A 11 9.04 -9.89 4.27
C GLY A 11 7.71 -9.31 4.78
N VAL A 12 7.18 -8.26 4.11
CA VAL A 12 6.01 -7.49 4.56
C VAL A 12 4.81 -8.37 4.91
N GLY A 13 4.42 -9.31 4.04
CA GLY A 13 3.27 -10.19 4.29
C GLY A 13 3.55 -11.25 5.37
N MET A 14 4.80 -11.73 5.46
CA MET A 14 5.22 -12.74 6.44
C MET A 14 5.28 -12.14 7.84
N SER A 15 5.89 -10.96 7.97
CA SER A 15 5.99 -10.23 9.25
C SER A 15 4.62 -9.82 9.78
N ALA A 16 3.67 -9.47 8.92
CA ALA A 16 2.30 -9.13 9.34
C ALA A 16 1.60 -10.34 9.98
N ILE A 17 1.67 -11.51 9.35
CA ILE A 17 1.09 -12.75 9.89
C ILE A 17 1.78 -13.15 11.21
N ALA A 18 3.12 -13.08 11.24
CA ALA A 18 3.89 -13.43 12.43
C ALA A 18 3.50 -12.57 13.64
N GLN A 19 3.45 -11.23 13.48
CA GLN A 19 3.03 -10.30 14.53
C GLN A 19 1.59 -10.55 15.00
N TYR A 20 0.67 -10.79 14.08
CA TYR A 20 -0.72 -11.10 14.43
C TYR A 20 -0.81 -12.36 15.28
N LEU A 21 -0.15 -13.46 14.86
CA LEU A 21 -0.19 -14.75 15.56
C LEU A 21 0.48 -14.68 16.95
N VAL A 22 1.62 -13.99 17.08
CA VAL A 22 2.23 -13.74 18.39
C VAL A 22 1.26 -13.02 19.33
N GLY A 23 0.59 -11.98 18.84
CA GLY A 23 -0.41 -11.26 19.63
C GLY A 23 -1.64 -12.10 20.01
N LYS A 24 -1.89 -13.24 19.32
CA LYS A 24 -2.89 -14.25 19.69
C LYS A 24 -2.33 -15.37 20.58
N GLY A 25 -1.08 -15.27 21.03
CA GLY A 25 -0.46 -16.24 21.95
C GLY A 25 0.15 -17.46 21.26
N VAL A 26 0.31 -17.43 19.93
CA VAL A 26 0.98 -18.49 19.17
C VAL A 26 2.51 -18.29 19.24
N ALA A 27 3.27 -19.37 19.43
CA ALA A 27 4.74 -19.29 19.43
C ALA A 27 5.28 -19.20 18.01
N ILE A 28 5.92 -18.08 17.67
CA ILE A 28 6.45 -17.83 16.34
C ILE A 28 7.97 -17.70 16.39
N SER A 29 8.62 -18.41 15.48
CA SER A 29 10.03 -18.24 15.12
C SER A 29 10.15 -18.05 13.60
N GLY A 30 11.30 -17.54 13.16
CA GLY A 30 11.51 -17.40 11.72
C GLY A 30 12.91 -16.96 11.37
N SER A 31 13.24 -17.14 10.10
CA SER A 31 14.52 -16.75 9.52
C SER A 31 14.34 -15.76 8.38
N ASP A 32 15.39 -15.01 8.11
CA ASP A 32 15.50 -14.20 6.90
C ASP A 32 16.97 -14.15 6.47
N ARG A 33 17.20 -14.04 5.14
CA ARG A 33 18.55 -13.93 4.59
C ARG A 33 19.32 -12.72 5.11
N GLN A 34 18.63 -11.68 5.58
CA GLN A 34 19.24 -10.48 6.15
C GLN A 34 19.73 -10.70 7.58
N PHE A 35 19.28 -11.74 8.30
CA PHE A 35 19.59 -11.94 9.71
C PHE A 35 20.99 -12.53 9.97
N GLY A 36 21.69 -12.94 8.91
CA GLY A 36 23.10 -13.35 8.97
C GLY A 36 24.11 -12.21 8.79
N ALA A 37 23.67 -10.96 8.64
CA ALA A 37 24.56 -9.81 8.48
C ALA A 37 25.29 -9.44 9.79
N ALA A 38 26.46 -8.78 9.66
CA ALA A 38 27.26 -8.32 10.80
C ALA A 38 26.50 -7.31 11.69
N GLU A 39 25.63 -6.50 11.09
CA GLU A 39 24.71 -5.61 11.82
C GLU A 39 23.29 -6.15 11.75
N LYS A 40 22.61 -6.20 12.90
CA LYS A 40 21.21 -6.59 12.97
C LYS A 40 20.34 -5.57 12.25
N PRO A 41 19.57 -5.99 11.24
CA PRO A 41 18.64 -5.08 10.56
C PRO A 41 17.52 -4.62 11.52
N LEU A 42 17.04 -3.39 11.35
CA LEU A 42 15.99 -2.80 12.19
C LEU A 42 14.76 -3.72 12.31
N VAL A 43 14.34 -4.32 11.20
CA VAL A 43 13.18 -5.23 11.17
C VAL A 43 13.36 -6.47 12.06
N MET A 44 14.59 -6.96 12.24
CA MET A 44 14.89 -8.07 13.15
C MET A 44 14.64 -7.65 14.61
N ASN A 45 15.15 -6.48 15.02
CA ASN A 45 14.91 -5.96 16.37
C ASN A 45 13.41 -5.76 16.62
N GLN A 46 12.70 -5.16 15.68
CA GLN A 46 11.25 -4.94 15.78
C GLN A 46 10.45 -6.26 15.89
N LEU A 47 10.85 -7.31 15.17
CA LEU A 47 10.24 -8.64 15.28
C LEU A 47 10.53 -9.30 16.64
N GLU A 48 11.76 -9.20 17.12
CA GLU A 48 12.14 -9.71 18.45
C GLU A 48 11.37 -8.99 19.57
N GLU A 49 11.22 -7.67 19.49
CA GLU A 49 10.39 -6.87 20.41
C GLU A 49 8.91 -7.28 20.40
N CYS A 50 8.41 -7.73 19.26
CA CYS A 50 7.06 -8.29 19.14
C CYS A 50 6.95 -9.71 19.73
N GLY A 51 8.06 -10.40 20.04
CA GLY A 51 8.08 -11.76 20.57
C GLY A 51 8.35 -12.87 19.53
N VAL A 52 8.74 -12.52 18.30
CA VAL A 52 9.21 -13.48 17.29
C VAL A 52 10.66 -13.87 17.59
N LYS A 53 10.97 -15.18 17.60
CA LYS A 53 12.37 -15.64 17.72
C LYS A 53 13.02 -15.66 16.34
N CYS A 54 14.03 -14.81 16.15
CA CYS A 54 14.72 -14.64 14.87
C CYS A 54 15.98 -15.50 14.77
N PHE A 55 16.20 -16.13 13.61
CA PHE A 55 17.31 -17.02 13.31
C PHE A 55 17.96 -16.65 11.96
N PRO A 56 19.26 -16.94 11.75
CA PRO A 56 19.84 -16.92 10.42
C PRO A 56 19.17 -18.00 9.53
N GLN A 57 19.27 -17.84 8.23
CA GLN A 57 18.64 -18.76 7.26
C GLN A 57 19.59 -19.92 6.93
N ASP A 58 19.93 -20.75 7.92
CA ASP A 58 20.93 -21.82 7.86
C ASP A 58 20.42 -23.20 8.33
N GLY A 59 19.14 -23.32 8.62
CA GLY A 59 18.48 -24.53 9.13
C GLY A 59 18.46 -24.65 10.65
N SER A 60 19.22 -23.83 11.38
CA SER A 60 19.37 -23.95 12.85
C SER A 60 18.10 -23.63 13.65
N GLY A 61 17.22 -22.78 13.07
CA GLY A 61 15.96 -22.38 13.71
C GLY A 61 14.83 -23.40 13.55
N VAL A 62 14.95 -24.37 12.63
CA VAL A 62 13.92 -25.38 12.37
C VAL A 62 14.14 -26.59 13.28
N VAL A 63 13.27 -26.75 14.28
CA VAL A 63 13.35 -27.78 15.32
C VAL A 63 12.13 -28.69 15.33
N GLU A 64 12.24 -29.86 15.91
CA GLU A 64 11.11 -30.80 16.10
C GLU A 64 10.00 -30.17 16.94
N GLY A 65 8.76 -30.60 16.71
CA GLY A 65 7.59 -30.15 17.45
C GLY A 65 6.90 -28.90 16.89
N LEU A 66 7.38 -28.33 15.79
CA LEU A 66 6.66 -27.28 15.04
C LEU A 66 5.42 -27.85 14.37
N ASN A 67 4.31 -27.11 14.42
CA ASN A 67 3.08 -27.47 13.70
C ASN A 67 3.23 -27.37 12.19
N ALA A 68 3.95 -26.36 11.71
CA ALA A 68 4.34 -26.24 10.31
C ALA A 68 5.48 -25.20 10.12
N VAL A 69 6.13 -25.30 8.97
CA VAL A 69 7.00 -24.26 8.43
C VAL A 69 6.22 -23.47 7.38
N VAL A 70 6.15 -22.14 7.55
CA VAL A 70 5.39 -21.24 6.67
C VAL A 70 6.33 -20.62 5.65
N VAL A 71 5.96 -20.72 4.36
CA VAL A 71 6.75 -20.23 3.24
C VAL A 71 5.95 -19.30 2.33
N SER A 72 6.65 -18.45 1.57
CA SER A 72 6.09 -17.68 0.45
C SER A 72 6.60 -18.24 -0.88
N THR A 73 6.00 -17.80 -1.99
CA THR A 73 6.44 -18.15 -3.36
C THR A 73 7.89 -17.74 -3.68
N ALA A 74 8.50 -16.86 -2.89
CA ALA A 74 9.88 -16.42 -3.07
C ALA A 74 10.93 -17.38 -2.50
N ILE A 75 10.51 -18.44 -1.78
CA ILE A 75 11.42 -19.40 -1.16
C ILE A 75 11.72 -20.54 -2.12
N GLU A 76 12.99 -20.68 -2.49
CA GLU A 76 13.48 -21.71 -3.39
C GLU A 76 13.65 -23.05 -2.67
N ASP A 77 13.55 -24.18 -3.40
CA ASP A 77 13.74 -25.53 -2.86
C ASP A 77 15.15 -25.79 -2.30
N THR A 78 16.12 -24.97 -2.68
CA THR A 78 17.49 -25.01 -2.18
C THR A 78 17.67 -24.42 -0.79
N ASN A 79 16.65 -23.73 -0.28
CA ASN A 79 16.70 -23.05 1.03
C ASN A 79 17.04 -24.01 2.18
N PRO A 80 18.03 -23.71 3.05
CA PRO A 80 18.44 -24.59 4.13
C PRO A 80 17.35 -24.93 5.14
N ASP A 81 16.51 -23.94 5.52
CA ASP A 81 15.43 -24.15 6.49
C ASP A 81 14.34 -25.05 5.89
N LEU A 82 14.03 -24.88 4.60
CA LEU A 82 13.07 -25.74 3.91
C LEU A 82 13.57 -27.18 3.80
N LYS A 83 14.86 -27.39 3.51
CA LYS A 83 15.49 -28.71 3.53
C LYS A 83 15.40 -29.34 4.91
N ARG A 84 15.75 -28.58 5.97
CA ARG A 84 15.68 -29.06 7.34
C ARG A 84 14.26 -29.43 7.76
N ALA A 85 13.25 -28.69 7.34
CA ALA A 85 11.85 -29.02 7.59
C ALA A 85 11.46 -30.36 6.94
N LYS A 86 11.89 -30.59 5.70
CA LYS A 86 11.66 -31.86 4.97
C LYS A 86 12.36 -33.05 5.66
N GLU A 87 13.60 -32.86 6.13
CA GLU A 87 14.37 -33.89 6.86
C GLU A 87 13.67 -34.30 8.17
N LEU A 88 13.10 -33.32 8.91
CA LEU A 88 12.38 -33.55 10.15
C LEU A 88 10.94 -33.99 9.96
N GLY A 89 10.46 -34.10 8.72
CA GLY A 89 9.06 -34.44 8.42
C GLY A 89 8.05 -33.40 8.88
N ILE A 90 8.45 -32.14 9.05
CA ILE A 90 7.58 -31.03 9.47
C ILE A 90 6.71 -30.59 8.28
N PRO A 91 5.40 -30.43 8.43
CA PRO A 91 4.52 -29.93 7.39
C PRO A 91 4.98 -28.55 6.88
N VAL A 92 4.94 -28.35 5.56
CA VAL A 92 5.18 -27.06 4.93
C VAL A 92 3.85 -26.46 4.50
N MET A 93 3.57 -25.23 4.91
CA MET A 93 2.35 -24.50 4.64
C MET A 93 2.66 -23.23 3.85
N HIS A 94 1.91 -22.93 2.80
CA HIS A 94 2.06 -21.64 2.12
C HIS A 94 1.43 -20.51 2.95
N ARG A 95 1.99 -19.29 2.90
CA ARG A 95 1.48 -18.13 3.64
C ARG A 95 -0.01 -17.86 3.37
N SER A 96 -0.50 -18.14 2.17
CA SER A 96 -1.91 -17.99 1.80
C SER A 96 -2.82 -18.98 2.51
N GLU A 97 -2.32 -20.19 2.81
CA GLU A 97 -3.07 -21.18 3.60
C GLU A 97 -3.17 -20.75 5.05
N MET A 98 -2.10 -20.15 5.58
CA MET A 98 -2.13 -19.55 6.92
C MET A 98 -3.10 -18.37 6.99
N LEU A 99 -3.12 -17.49 5.99
CA LEU A 99 -4.07 -16.38 5.91
C LEU A 99 -5.51 -16.88 5.79
N ALA A 100 -5.77 -17.92 4.99
CA ALA A 100 -7.08 -18.53 4.87
C ALA A 100 -7.54 -19.15 6.21
N LYS A 101 -6.64 -19.85 6.94
CA LYS A 101 -6.91 -20.35 8.28
C LYS A 101 -7.31 -19.21 9.22
N ILE A 102 -6.50 -18.14 9.28
CA ILE A 102 -6.76 -16.98 10.13
C ILE A 102 -8.10 -16.32 9.77
N SER A 103 -8.41 -16.16 8.48
CA SER A 103 -9.64 -15.50 8.04
C SER A 103 -10.90 -16.26 8.40
N LYS A 104 -10.83 -17.59 8.55
CA LYS A 104 -11.93 -18.44 9.00
C LYS A 104 -12.14 -18.41 10.52
N GLU A 105 -11.05 -18.22 11.28
CA GLU A 105 -11.08 -18.21 12.74
C GLU A 105 -11.43 -16.82 13.32
N ALA A 106 -11.28 -15.75 12.54
CA ALA A 106 -11.56 -14.38 12.94
C ALA A 106 -12.76 -13.81 12.18
N LYS A 107 -13.48 -12.86 12.79
CA LYS A 107 -14.49 -12.05 12.10
C LYS A 107 -13.81 -11.08 11.16
N THR A 108 -13.64 -11.46 9.90
CA THR A 108 -12.73 -10.80 8.96
C THR A 108 -13.46 -9.82 8.04
N ILE A 109 -12.86 -8.64 7.86
CA ILE A 109 -13.14 -7.69 6.77
C ILE A 109 -12.00 -7.79 5.78
N ALA A 110 -12.25 -8.30 4.57
CA ALA A 110 -11.25 -8.47 3.52
C ALA A 110 -11.38 -7.39 2.44
N VAL A 111 -10.32 -6.61 2.23
CA VAL A 111 -10.29 -5.52 1.27
C VAL A 111 -9.53 -5.95 0.03
N SER A 112 -10.24 -6.08 -1.09
CA SER A 112 -9.68 -6.47 -2.40
C SER A 112 -9.86 -5.38 -3.47
N GLY A 113 -9.09 -5.51 -4.55
CA GLY A 113 -9.07 -4.57 -5.68
C GLY A 113 -7.66 -4.35 -6.18
N THR A 114 -7.49 -3.87 -7.40
CA THR A 114 -6.18 -3.61 -8.01
C THR A 114 -5.48 -2.38 -7.44
N SER A 115 -6.25 -1.43 -6.86
CA SER A 115 -5.73 -0.21 -6.24
C SER A 115 -6.50 0.16 -4.98
N GLY A 116 -5.88 0.94 -4.07
CA GLY A 116 -6.53 1.47 -2.86
C GLY A 116 -6.57 0.52 -1.67
N LYS A 117 -6.27 -0.77 -1.83
CA LYS A 117 -6.36 -1.81 -0.77
C LYS A 117 -5.77 -1.37 0.57
N SER A 118 -4.49 -1.00 0.60
CA SER A 118 -3.80 -0.63 1.84
C SER A 118 -4.42 0.60 2.51
N THR A 119 -4.84 1.60 1.72
CA THR A 119 -5.47 2.82 2.24
C THR A 119 -6.83 2.52 2.85
N VAL A 120 -7.67 1.75 2.16
CA VAL A 120 -9.00 1.35 2.67
C VAL A 120 -8.86 0.45 3.91
N THR A 121 -7.94 -0.53 3.90
CA THR A 121 -7.64 -1.37 5.07
C THR A 121 -7.24 -0.51 6.28
N ALA A 122 -6.37 0.47 6.07
CA ALA A 122 -5.95 1.39 7.13
C ALA A 122 -7.10 2.30 7.61
N MET A 123 -7.93 2.82 6.70
CA MET A 123 -9.10 3.62 7.05
C MET A 123 -10.13 2.82 7.86
N ILE A 124 -10.45 1.58 7.45
CA ILE A 124 -11.36 0.70 8.21
C ILE A 124 -10.79 0.44 9.61
N TYR A 125 -9.52 0.03 9.69
CA TYR A 125 -8.86 -0.18 10.98
C TYR A 125 -8.94 1.07 11.87
N HIS A 126 -8.65 2.25 11.30
CA HIS A 126 -8.69 3.52 12.04
C HIS A 126 -10.10 3.85 12.55
N ILE A 127 -11.14 3.67 11.73
CA ILE A 127 -12.54 3.89 12.12
C ILE A 127 -12.94 2.92 13.26
N LEU A 128 -12.65 1.64 13.12
CA LEU A 128 -12.99 0.64 14.15
C LEU A 128 -12.21 0.90 15.46
N GLN A 129 -10.95 1.31 15.36
CA GLN A 129 -10.14 1.70 16.52
C GLN A 129 -10.68 2.95 17.22
N TYR A 130 -11.07 3.97 16.44
CA TYR A 130 -11.68 5.20 16.95
C TYR A 130 -13.01 4.91 17.66
N ALA A 131 -13.79 3.98 17.12
CA ALA A 131 -15.04 3.50 17.73
C ALA A 131 -14.84 2.62 18.98
N GLY A 132 -13.59 2.37 19.42
CA GLY A 132 -13.29 1.55 20.59
C GLY A 132 -13.42 0.04 20.40
N LEU A 133 -13.56 -0.44 19.16
CA LEU A 133 -13.76 -1.88 18.86
C LEU A 133 -12.46 -2.69 18.92
N GLN A 134 -11.32 -2.07 19.15
CA GLN A 134 -9.99 -2.71 19.31
C GLN A 134 -9.67 -3.76 18.23
N PRO A 135 -9.80 -3.43 16.93
CA PRO A 135 -9.61 -4.39 15.85
C PRO A 135 -8.18 -4.87 15.72
N SER A 136 -8.01 -6.02 15.08
CA SER A 136 -6.74 -6.46 14.50
C SER A 136 -6.63 -5.97 13.07
N VAL A 137 -5.38 -5.83 12.54
CA VAL A 137 -5.13 -5.48 11.15
C VAL A 137 -3.91 -6.21 10.61
N MET A 138 -3.96 -6.60 9.33
CA MET A 138 -2.83 -7.03 8.51
C MET A 138 -2.90 -6.32 7.16
N THR A 139 -1.84 -5.58 6.79
CA THR A 139 -1.80 -4.77 5.57
C THR A 139 -0.44 -4.86 4.87
N GLY A 140 -0.42 -4.59 3.58
CA GLY A 140 0.81 -4.55 2.76
C GLY A 140 1.62 -3.26 2.91
N ALA A 141 1.16 -2.28 3.70
CA ALA A 141 1.87 -1.02 3.93
C ALA A 141 1.87 -0.66 5.42
N GLY A 142 2.82 0.17 5.84
CA GLY A 142 2.92 0.59 7.22
C GLY A 142 1.82 1.59 7.60
N LEU A 143 1.25 1.44 8.78
CA LEU A 143 0.37 2.43 9.42
C LEU A 143 1.25 3.51 10.06
N VAL A 144 1.05 4.76 9.66
CA VAL A 144 1.92 5.90 10.06
C VAL A 144 2.04 6.03 11.58
N ASN A 145 0.95 5.86 12.33
CA ASN A 145 1.00 5.93 13.79
C ASN A 145 1.92 4.89 14.41
N LEU A 146 1.84 3.65 13.94
CA LEU A 146 2.66 2.55 14.46
C LEU A 146 4.13 2.73 14.12
N GLN A 147 4.43 3.25 12.94
CA GLN A 147 5.81 3.53 12.56
C GLN A 147 6.43 4.67 13.37
N LYS A 148 5.64 5.69 13.71
CA LYS A 148 6.07 6.75 14.66
C LYS A 148 6.40 6.20 16.05
N GLU A 149 5.80 5.05 16.43
CA GLU A 149 6.10 4.32 17.66
C GLU A 149 7.31 3.36 17.51
N GLY A 150 8.02 3.36 16.38
CA GLY A 150 9.17 2.50 16.11
C GLY A 150 8.80 1.07 15.67
N LYS A 151 7.52 0.75 15.48
CA LYS A 151 7.03 -0.57 15.05
C LYS A 151 7.13 -0.73 13.53
N ILE A 152 7.07 -1.97 13.03
CA ILE A 152 7.02 -2.27 11.57
C ILE A 152 5.78 -1.59 10.94
N GLY A 153 4.66 -1.60 11.64
CA GLY A 153 3.46 -0.86 11.26
C GLY A 153 2.50 -1.59 10.34
N ASN A 154 2.80 -2.79 9.88
CA ASN A 154 1.97 -3.55 8.94
C ASN A 154 0.99 -4.53 9.60
N ALA A 155 1.01 -4.66 10.92
CA ALA A 155 0.06 -5.48 11.67
C ALA A 155 -0.14 -5.00 13.11
N VAL A 156 -1.35 -5.27 13.61
CA VAL A 156 -1.72 -5.14 15.03
C VAL A 156 -2.61 -6.33 15.39
N SER A 157 -2.37 -6.94 16.53
CA SER A 157 -3.29 -7.89 17.13
C SER A 157 -4.10 -7.19 18.23
N GLY A 158 -5.32 -6.78 17.87
CA GLY A 158 -6.27 -6.17 18.81
C GLY A 158 -6.98 -7.21 19.68
N LYS A 159 -7.70 -6.72 20.71
CA LYS A 159 -8.50 -7.55 21.62
C LYS A 159 -9.94 -7.74 21.14
N GLY A 160 -10.37 -6.97 20.14
CA GLY A 160 -11.71 -7.04 19.57
C GLY A 160 -11.89 -8.23 18.63
N GLU A 161 -13.12 -8.42 18.17
CA GLU A 161 -13.50 -9.55 17.31
C GLU A 161 -13.10 -9.35 15.83
N TRP A 162 -12.94 -8.08 15.39
CA TRP A 162 -12.70 -7.77 13.99
C TRP A 162 -11.24 -7.90 13.61
N LEU A 163 -10.99 -8.52 12.46
CA LEU A 163 -9.72 -8.54 11.76
C LEU A 163 -9.89 -7.87 10.39
N VAL A 164 -9.15 -6.81 10.13
CA VAL A 164 -9.13 -6.15 8.82
C VAL A 164 -7.90 -6.63 8.06
N VAL A 165 -8.10 -7.17 6.85
CA VAL A 165 -7.01 -7.71 6.03
C VAL A 165 -6.99 -7.10 4.63
N GLU A 166 -5.80 -6.82 4.14
CA GLU A 166 -5.57 -6.56 2.73
C GLU A 166 -5.51 -7.90 1.99
N ALA A 167 -6.48 -8.14 1.10
CA ALA A 167 -6.62 -9.36 0.33
C ALA A 167 -6.11 -9.14 -1.10
N ASP A 168 -4.89 -9.65 -1.38
CA ASP A 168 -4.19 -9.43 -2.64
C ASP A 168 -4.65 -10.42 -3.71
N GLU A 169 -4.96 -9.91 -4.91
CA GLU A 169 -5.33 -10.70 -6.08
C GLU A 169 -4.11 -11.19 -6.89
N SER A 170 -2.94 -10.58 -6.69
CA SER A 170 -1.76 -10.78 -7.54
C SER A 170 -1.19 -12.20 -7.46
N ASP A 171 -1.22 -12.82 -6.28
CA ASP A 171 -0.73 -14.18 -6.05
C ASP A 171 -1.82 -15.26 -6.20
N GLY A 172 -3.05 -14.88 -6.59
CA GLY A 172 -4.19 -15.79 -6.74
C GLY A 172 -4.76 -16.32 -5.43
N THR A 173 -4.34 -15.81 -4.28
CA THR A 173 -4.77 -16.30 -2.98
C THR A 173 -6.12 -15.75 -2.54
N LEU A 174 -6.60 -14.68 -3.19
CA LEU A 174 -7.89 -14.05 -2.94
C LEU A 174 -9.06 -15.04 -2.89
N VAL A 175 -9.02 -16.07 -3.74
CA VAL A 175 -10.05 -17.12 -3.83
C VAL A 175 -10.12 -18.05 -2.61
N ARG A 176 -9.20 -17.95 -1.65
CA ARG A 176 -9.17 -18.76 -0.43
C ARG A 176 -9.79 -18.06 0.77
N TYR A 177 -10.09 -16.75 0.66
CA TYR A 177 -10.70 -16.00 1.74
C TYR A 177 -12.21 -16.28 1.85
N GLU A 178 -12.68 -16.44 3.09
CA GLU A 178 -14.09 -16.56 3.45
C GLU A 178 -14.42 -15.50 4.54
N PRO A 179 -14.39 -14.20 4.20
CA PRO A 179 -14.59 -13.15 5.19
C PRO A 179 -16.05 -12.95 5.56
N GLU A 180 -16.29 -12.32 6.72
CA GLU A 180 -17.63 -11.83 7.12
C GLU A 180 -18.10 -10.68 6.22
N ILE A 181 -17.14 -9.78 5.85
CA ILE A 181 -17.37 -8.67 4.93
C ILE A 181 -16.26 -8.67 3.91
N GLY A 182 -16.58 -8.77 2.64
CA GLY A 182 -15.62 -8.60 1.55
C GLY A 182 -15.87 -7.32 0.77
N LEU A 183 -14.79 -6.66 0.32
CA LEU A 183 -14.85 -5.45 -0.50
C LEU A 183 -14.19 -5.70 -1.85
N ILE A 184 -14.78 -5.19 -2.93
CA ILE A 184 -14.18 -5.08 -4.26
C ILE A 184 -14.15 -3.59 -4.64
N LEU A 185 -12.95 -3.00 -4.58
CA LEU A 185 -12.76 -1.56 -4.81
C LEU A 185 -12.75 -1.21 -6.30
N ASN A 186 -11.98 -1.96 -7.07
CA ASN A 186 -11.79 -1.77 -8.51
C ASN A 186 -11.19 -3.04 -9.12
N VAL A 187 -11.30 -3.16 -10.44
CA VAL A 187 -10.75 -4.28 -11.23
C VAL A 187 -10.12 -3.69 -12.48
N ASP A 188 -8.83 -3.40 -12.42
CA ASP A 188 -8.05 -2.83 -13.51
C ASP A 188 -6.91 -3.78 -13.89
N LYS A 189 -6.42 -3.67 -15.13
CA LYS A 189 -5.27 -4.45 -15.57
C LYS A 189 -4.01 -3.99 -14.82
N ASP A 190 -3.41 -4.89 -14.03
CA ASP A 190 -2.13 -4.64 -13.35
C ASP A 190 -1.13 -5.75 -13.70
N HIS A 191 -1.13 -6.88 -12.99
CA HIS A 191 -0.14 -7.97 -13.18
C HIS A 191 -0.68 -9.19 -13.92
N LYS A 192 -2.00 -9.25 -14.17
CA LYS A 192 -2.71 -10.39 -14.77
C LYS A 192 -3.58 -9.93 -15.94
N GLU A 193 -3.91 -10.86 -16.83
CA GLU A 193 -4.87 -10.58 -17.88
C GLU A 193 -6.28 -10.36 -17.30
N MET A 194 -7.05 -9.50 -17.95
CA MET A 194 -8.36 -9.07 -17.44
C MET A 194 -9.34 -10.24 -17.21
N SER A 195 -9.32 -11.26 -18.07
CA SER A 195 -10.15 -12.46 -17.93
C SER A 195 -9.82 -13.23 -16.64
N GLU A 196 -8.52 -13.39 -16.35
CA GLU A 196 -8.05 -14.09 -15.15
C GLU A 196 -8.45 -13.31 -13.89
N LEU A 197 -8.29 -11.98 -13.89
CA LEU A 197 -8.73 -11.14 -12.77
C LEU A 197 -10.23 -11.27 -12.53
N GLN A 198 -11.05 -11.23 -13.58
CA GLN A 198 -12.50 -11.39 -13.43
C GLN A 198 -12.88 -12.74 -12.83
N GLU A 199 -12.21 -13.83 -13.20
CA GLU A 199 -12.44 -15.15 -12.59
C GLU A 199 -12.07 -15.19 -11.10
N ILE A 200 -10.94 -14.57 -10.72
CA ILE A 200 -10.50 -14.48 -9.33
C ILE A 200 -11.53 -13.71 -8.49
N PHE A 201 -11.98 -12.54 -8.95
CA PHE A 201 -12.98 -11.74 -8.24
C PHE A 201 -14.35 -12.41 -8.21
N LEU A 202 -14.72 -13.16 -9.26
CA LEU A 202 -15.96 -13.95 -9.27
C LEU A 202 -15.93 -15.07 -8.22
N LYS A 203 -14.82 -15.80 -8.11
CA LYS A 203 -14.67 -16.82 -7.07
C LYS A 203 -14.71 -16.22 -5.66
N PHE A 204 -14.03 -15.07 -5.47
CA PHE A 204 -14.07 -14.35 -4.20
C PHE A 204 -15.49 -13.90 -3.83
N SER A 205 -16.26 -13.36 -4.77
CA SER A 205 -17.65 -12.97 -4.52
C SER A 205 -18.53 -14.17 -4.19
N HIS A 206 -18.38 -15.31 -4.88
CA HIS A 206 -19.12 -16.54 -4.56
C HIS A 206 -18.77 -17.06 -3.15
N ASN A 207 -17.49 -17.07 -2.77
CA ASN A 207 -17.09 -17.49 -1.41
C ASN A 207 -17.77 -16.67 -0.31
N ILE A 208 -18.09 -15.41 -0.56
CA ILE A 208 -18.77 -14.53 0.38
C ILE A 208 -20.28 -14.79 0.36
N LEU A 209 -20.88 -14.73 -0.82
CA LEU A 209 -22.34 -14.75 -0.98
C LEU A 209 -22.94 -16.13 -0.71
N ASP A 210 -22.28 -17.20 -1.13
CA ASP A 210 -22.72 -18.60 -0.89
C ASP A 210 -22.71 -18.96 0.60
N ASN A 211 -21.90 -18.26 1.40
CA ASN A 211 -21.87 -18.38 2.86
C ASN A 211 -22.80 -17.37 3.57
N GLY A 212 -23.65 -16.64 2.84
CA GLY A 212 -24.58 -15.67 3.40
C GLY A 212 -23.92 -14.46 4.06
N LYS A 213 -22.71 -14.10 3.60
CA LYS A 213 -21.90 -12.99 4.09
C LYS A 213 -22.10 -11.75 3.23
N ILE A 214 -21.48 -10.63 3.61
CA ILE A 214 -21.70 -9.32 2.99
C ILE A 214 -20.59 -9.03 1.97
N LEU A 215 -21.00 -8.78 0.72
CA LEU A 215 -20.14 -8.24 -0.33
C LEU A 215 -20.46 -6.76 -0.55
N ILE A 216 -19.44 -5.91 -0.50
CA ILE A 216 -19.50 -4.47 -0.72
C ILE A 216 -18.70 -4.14 -1.99
N VAL A 217 -19.30 -3.44 -2.92
CA VAL A 217 -18.71 -3.18 -4.23
C VAL A 217 -18.72 -1.68 -4.56
N ASN A 218 -17.69 -1.22 -5.26
CA ASN A 218 -17.66 0.12 -5.83
C ASN A 218 -18.56 0.19 -7.06
N ASP A 219 -19.76 0.75 -6.92
CA ASP A 219 -20.70 0.95 -8.03
C ASP A 219 -20.23 2.01 -9.06
N ALA A 220 -19.34 2.92 -8.65
CA ALA A 220 -18.75 3.91 -9.55
C ALA A 220 -17.71 3.29 -10.51
N HIS A 221 -17.17 2.11 -10.21
CA HIS A 221 -16.17 1.45 -11.05
C HIS A 221 -16.83 0.50 -12.07
N PRO A 222 -16.61 0.69 -13.40
CA PRO A 222 -17.34 -0.03 -14.44
C PRO A 222 -17.29 -1.55 -14.40
N LEU A 223 -16.16 -2.12 -13.95
CA LEU A 223 -16.00 -3.57 -13.85
C LEU A 223 -16.37 -4.08 -12.45
N ALA A 224 -15.99 -3.38 -11.37
CA ALA A 224 -16.32 -3.81 -10.01
C ALA A 224 -17.83 -3.94 -9.79
N LYS A 225 -18.65 -2.99 -10.27
CA LYS A 225 -20.11 -3.02 -10.15
C LYS A 225 -20.79 -4.27 -10.72
N LYS A 226 -20.11 -5.03 -11.59
CA LYS A 226 -20.64 -6.29 -12.12
C LYS A 226 -20.72 -7.40 -11.10
N PHE A 227 -19.98 -7.28 -9.98
CA PHE A 227 -19.97 -8.22 -8.87
C PHE A 227 -20.99 -7.86 -7.77
N SER A 228 -21.70 -6.73 -7.89
CA SER A 228 -22.69 -6.30 -6.90
C SER A 228 -23.79 -7.35 -6.72
N ALA A 229 -24.07 -7.68 -5.45
CA ALA A 229 -25.16 -8.57 -5.05
C ALA A 229 -26.35 -7.84 -4.42
N GLY A 230 -26.11 -6.60 -3.93
CA GLY A 230 -27.13 -5.77 -3.31
C GLY A 230 -26.64 -4.34 -3.16
N ARG A 231 -27.21 -3.41 -3.91
CA ARG A 231 -26.80 -2.02 -3.96
C ARG A 231 -26.90 -1.29 -2.63
N GLU A 232 -27.70 -1.78 -1.71
CA GLU A 232 -27.82 -1.28 -0.34
C GLU A 232 -26.57 -1.51 0.51
N PHE A 233 -25.65 -2.37 0.06
CA PHE A 233 -24.34 -2.56 0.69
C PHE A 233 -23.24 -1.76 0.00
N ASP A 234 -23.42 -1.44 -1.26
CA ASP A 234 -22.42 -0.83 -2.12
C ASP A 234 -22.19 0.65 -1.81
N PHE A 235 -21.09 1.16 -2.33
CA PHE A 235 -20.74 2.58 -2.25
C PHE A 235 -20.50 3.16 -3.64
N GLY A 236 -20.67 4.48 -3.76
CA GLY A 236 -20.48 5.19 -5.02
C GLY A 236 -21.05 6.59 -4.99
N PHE A 237 -21.42 7.10 -6.18
CA PHE A 237 -21.91 8.47 -6.33
C PHE A 237 -23.41 8.54 -6.68
N GLU A 238 -24.00 7.43 -7.05
CA GLU A 238 -25.41 7.35 -7.43
C GLU A 238 -26.32 7.27 -6.20
N ASN A 239 -27.55 7.77 -6.33
CA ASN A 239 -28.50 7.88 -5.21
C ASN A 239 -29.14 6.55 -4.76
N TYR A 240 -28.86 5.46 -5.46
CA TYR A 240 -29.40 4.13 -5.18
C TYR A 240 -28.43 3.23 -4.40
N VAL A 241 -27.20 3.68 -4.19
CA VAL A 241 -26.23 2.90 -3.40
C VAL A 241 -26.39 3.16 -1.90
N GLY A 242 -25.97 2.17 -1.09
CA GLY A 242 -26.08 2.22 0.37
C GLY A 242 -25.28 3.34 1.01
N VAL A 243 -24.08 3.64 0.46
CA VAL A 243 -23.22 4.74 0.91
C VAL A 243 -22.91 5.65 -0.28
N GLN A 244 -23.59 6.77 -0.35
CA GLN A 244 -23.47 7.74 -1.44
C GLN A 244 -22.56 8.91 -1.05
N GLY A 245 -21.59 9.23 -1.92
CA GLY A 245 -20.76 10.43 -1.82
C GLY A 245 -21.22 11.55 -2.74
N THR A 246 -21.29 12.79 -2.23
CA THR A 246 -21.66 14.00 -2.99
C THR A 246 -20.81 15.20 -2.61
N ASP A 247 -20.93 16.29 -3.36
CA ASP A 247 -20.35 17.62 -3.02
C ASP A 247 -18.82 17.60 -2.80
N PHE A 248 -18.08 16.85 -3.62
CA PHE A 248 -16.63 16.77 -3.54
C PHE A 248 -15.96 18.13 -3.72
N LYS A 249 -14.99 18.45 -2.83
CA LYS A 249 -14.12 19.63 -2.91
C LYS A 249 -12.72 19.28 -2.45
N SER A 250 -11.69 19.73 -3.17
CA SER A 250 -10.33 19.80 -2.69
C SER A 250 -10.14 21.07 -1.85
N VAL A 251 -9.48 20.95 -0.71
CA VAL A 251 -9.19 22.06 0.21
C VAL A 251 -7.77 21.90 0.74
N GLY A 252 -6.81 22.53 0.10
CA GLY A 252 -5.39 22.28 0.34
C GLY A 252 -5.07 20.79 0.20
N THR A 253 -4.36 20.22 1.16
CA THR A 253 -3.98 18.81 1.19
C THR A 253 -5.09 17.87 1.68
N SER A 254 -6.32 18.33 1.84
CA SER A 254 -7.48 17.56 2.29
C SER A 254 -8.62 17.60 1.29
N ILE A 255 -9.54 16.67 1.43
CA ILE A 255 -10.81 16.65 0.69
C ILE A 255 -11.98 16.81 1.63
N GLN A 256 -13.04 17.47 1.14
CA GLN A 256 -14.31 17.61 1.81
C GLN A 256 -15.42 17.12 0.89
N PHE A 257 -16.39 16.40 1.44
CA PHE A 257 -17.55 15.89 0.72
C PHE A 257 -18.67 15.56 1.69
N ARG A 258 -19.84 15.18 1.19
CA ARG A 258 -20.94 14.69 2.00
C ARG A 258 -21.18 13.22 1.74
N VAL A 259 -21.54 12.49 2.78
CA VAL A 259 -21.92 11.09 2.70
C VAL A 259 -23.37 10.93 3.15
N ARG A 260 -24.16 10.26 2.30
CA ARG A 260 -25.53 9.86 2.60
C ARG A 260 -25.57 8.37 2.90
N HIS A 261 -26.26 8.01 3.98
CA HIS A 261 -26.65 6.64 4.29
C HIS A 261 -28.07 6.62 4.86
N GLY A 262 -29.00 6.04 4.13
CA GLY A 262 -30.43 6.14 4.47
C GLY A 262 -30.90 7.62 4.49
N ALA A 263 -31.46 8.05 5.63
CA ALA A 263 -31.91 9.43 5.84
C ALA A 263 -30.81 10.37 6.31
N GLU A 264 -29.66 9.86 6.73
CA GLU A 264 -28.57 10.68 7.26
C GLU A 264 -27.73 11.27 6.13
N LEU A 265 -27.29 12.52 6.31
CA LEU A 265 -26.36 13.22 5.42
C LEU A 265 -25.31 13.94 6.25
N VAL A 266 -24.10 13.46 6.24
CA VAL A 266 -23.00 13.91 7.10
C VAL A 266 -21.86 14.49 6.26
N LYS A 267 -21.24 15.59 6.74
CA LYS A 267 -20.04 16.16 6.12
C LYS A 267 -18.82 15.35 6.57
N PHE A 268 -17.99 14.97 5.60
CA PHE A 268 -16.70 14.31 5.81
C PHE A 268 -15.56 15.26 5.45
N VAL A 269 -14.48 15.16 6.20
CA VAL A 269 -13.19 15.78 5.92
C VAL A 269 -12.16 14.66 6.01
N VAL A 270 -11.32 14.49 4.99
CA VAL A 270 -10.24 13.50 5.00
C VAL A 270 -8.94 14.23 4.70
N PRO A 271 -7.91 14.12 5.58
CA PRO A 271 -6.63 14.82 5.41
C PRO A 271 -5.72 14.11 4.39
N LEU A 272 -6.26 13.79 3.24
CA LEU A 272 -5.58 13.23 2.07
C LEU A 272 -6.13 13.91 0.81
N PRO A 273 -5.28 14.23 -0.18
CA PRO A 273 -5.73 14.83 -1.44
C PRO A 273 -6.31 13.79 -2.41
N GLY A 274 -7.02 14.27 -3.41
CA GLY A 274 -7.48 13.51 -4.57
C GLY A 274 -8.83 12.82 -4.40
N LYS A 275 -9.63 12.81 -5.49
CA LYS A 275 -10.97 12.23 -5.52
C LYS A 275 -11.01 10.72 -5.22
N HIS A 276 -9.95 9.99 -5.57
CA HIS A 276 -9.83 8.56 -5.25
C HIS A 276 -9.85 8.29 -3.73
N ASN A 277 -9.40 9.24 -2.90
CA ASN A 277 -9.50 9.12 -1.44
C ASN A 277 -10.93 9.36 -0.92
N MET A 278 -11.80 10.05 -1.67
CA MET A 278 -13.22 10.02 -1.40
C MET A 278 -13.79 8.61 -1.60
N GLU A 279 -13.46 7.92 -2.70
CA GLU A 279 -13.90 6.54 -2.94
C GLU A 279 -13.36 5.59 -1.85
N ASN A 280 -12.09 5.72 -1.47
CA ASN A 280 -11.50 4.96 -0.38
C ASN A 280 -12.25 5.18 0.96
N ALA A 281 -12.61 6.42 1.26
CA ALA A 281 -13.36 6.77 2.47
C ALA A 281 -14.80 6.23 2.43
N LEU A 282 -15.46 6.26 1.27
CA LEU A 282 -16.79 5.65 1.10
C LEU A 282 -16.74 4.13 1.31
N ALA A 283 -15.75 3.46 0.74
CA ALA A 283 -15.52 2.02 0.93
C ALA A 283 -15.32 1.67 2.41
N ALA A 284 -14.44 2.42 3.08
CA ALA A 284 -14.16 2.22 4.51
C ALA A 284 -15.39 2.47 5.38
N THR A 285 -16.16 3.52 5.08
CA THR A 285 -17.42 3.84 5.75
C THR A 285 -18.46 2.73 5.56
N ALA A 286 -18.61 2.22 4.33
CA ALA A 286 -19.55 1.13 4.05
C ALA A 286 -19.24 -0.12 4.87
N ALA A 287 -17.96 -0.50 4.97
CA ALA A 287 -17.54 -1.64 5.80
C ALA A 287 -17.75 -1.37 7.31
N ALA A 288 -17.41 -0.18 7.79
CA ALA A 288 -17.53 0.18 9.20
C ALA A 288 -19.00 0.23 9.67
N LEU A 289 -19.92 0.73 8.82
CA LEU A 289 -21.36 0.68 9.09
C LEU A 289 -21.86 -0.76 9.29
N ARG A 290 -21.37 -1.73 8.49
CA ARG A 290 -21.68 -3.16 8.64
C ARG A 290 -21.04 -3.78 9.89
N ALA A 291 -19.95 -3.19 10.37
CA ALA A 291 -19.35 -3.56 11.64
C ALA A 291 -20.03 -2.90 12.86
N GLY A 292 -21.11 -2.13 12.65
CA GLY A 292 -21.91 -1.51 13.71
C GLY A 292 -21.47 -0.10 14.13
N VAL A 293 -20.57 0.54 13.37
CA VAL A 293 -20.15 1.94 13.63
C VAL A 293 -21.15 2.91 13.00
N THR A 294 -21.43 4.04 13.64
CA THR A 294 -22.35 5.08 13.10
C THR A 294 -21.68 5.92 12.02
N LEU A 295 -22.48 6.52 11.13
CA LEU A 295 -21.98 7.41 10.08
C LEU A 295 -21.21 8.62 10.64
N HIS A 296 -21.66 9.21 11.75
CA HIS A 296 -20.99 10.31 12.42
C HIS A 296 -19.61 9.88 12.97
N THR A 297 -19.55 8.72 13.61
CA THR A 297 -18.27 8.18 14.11
C THR A 297 -17.28 7.93 12.97
N CYS A 298 -17.76 7.46 11.79
CA CYS A 298 -16.92 7.32 10.60
C CYS A 298 -16.36 8.67 10.14
N ALA A 299 -17.18 9.73 10.13
CA ALA A 299 -16.75 11.07 9.75
C ALA A 299 -15.70 11.63 10.72
N ASP A 300 -15.93 11.52 12.03
CA ASP A 300 -15.01 11.99 13.08
C ASP A 300 -13.68 11.24 13.03
N ALA A 301 -13.73 9.92 12.85
CA ALA A 301 -12.52 9.09 12.71
C ALA A 301 -11.70 9.49 11.48
N LEU A 302 -12.33 9.61 10.31
CA LEU A 302 -11.61 9.92 9.08
C LEU A 302 -11.04 11.34 9.07
N ALA A 303 -11.61 12.28 9.83
CA ALA A 303 -11.04 13.61 10.01
C ALA A 303 -9.67 13.59 10.71
N THR A 304 -9.37 12.54 11.48
CA THR A 304 -8.10 12.33 12.17
C THR A 304 -7.21 11.26 11.54
N PHE A 305 -7.54 10.80 10.34
CA PHE A 305 -6.81 9.71 9.68
C PHE A 305 -5.37 10.15 9.33
N PRO A 306 -4.34 9.47 9.84
CA PRO A 306 -2.95 9.92 9.72
C PRO A 306 -2.30 9.55 8.38
N GLY A 307 -3.04 8.87 7.49
CA GLY A 307 -2.51 8.34 6.23
C GLY A 307 -1.83 6.98 6.38
N VAL A 308 -1.25 6.53 5.27
CA VAL A 308 -0.50 5.28 5.14
C VAL A 308 0.92 5.60 4.68
N PHE A 309 1.89 4.90 5.25
CA PHE A 309 3.29 5.11 4.96
C PHE A 309 3.59 4.96 3.48
N ARG A 310 4.22 5.99 2.92
CA ARG A 310 4.58 6.06 1.50
C ARG A 310 3.39 5.80 0.55
N ARG A 311 2.20 6.25 0.89
CA ARG A 311 1.02 6.27 0.02
C ARG A 311 0.52 7.70 -0.09
N HIS A 312 1.14 8.47 -0.97
CA HIS A 312 0.95 9.92 -1.11
C HIS A 312 1.02 10.61 0.26
N GLN A 313 2.02 10.19 1.05
CA GLN A 313 2.20 10.65 2.42
C GLN A 313 2.76 12.06 2.42
N ILE A 314 2.00 13.01 2.92
CA ILE A 314 2.46 14.37 3.14
C ILE A 314 3.36 14.37 4.38
N LEU A 315 4.64 14.69 4.20
CA LEU A 315 5.62 14.72 5.28
C LEU A 315 5.62 16.07 6.01
N GLY A 316 5.21 17.13 5.33
CA GLY A 316 5.10 18.48 5.87
C GLY A 316 5.25 19.54 4.78
N THR A 317 5.13 20.81 5.21
CA THR A 317 5.47 21.98 4.39
C THR A 317 6.62 22.73 5.07
N PHE A 318 7.73 22.89 4.36
CA PHE A 318 8.99 23.46 4.86
C PHE A 318 9.38 24.63 3.97
N ASN A 319 9.55 25.81 4.54
CA ASN A 319 9.83 27.06 3.81
C ASN A 319 8.87 27.31 2.62
N GLY A 320 7.59 26.92 2.79
CA GLY A 320 6.54 27.07 1.77
C GLY A 320 6.51 25.96 0.72
N VAL A 321 7.41 24.97 0.75
CA VAL A 321 7.44 23.81 -0.15
C VAL A 321 6.85 22.60 0.54
N THR A 322 5.84 21.96 -0.09
CA THR A 322 5.23 20.73 0.43
C THR A 322 6.03 19.50 0.00
N LEU A 323 6.36 18.62 0.95
CA LEU A 323 7.08 17.38 0.68
C LEU A 323 6.15 16.17 0.79
N VAL A 324 6.12 15.35 -0.27
CA VAL A 324 5.27 14.14 -0.38
C VAL A 324 6.13 12.92 -0.70
N ASP A 325 5.86 11.78 -0.05
CA ASP A 325 6.50 10.48 -0.34
C ASP A 325 5.46 9.46 -0.80
N ASP A 326 5.71 8.82 -1.95
CA ASP A 326 4.83 7.83 -2.55
C ASP A 326 5.58 6.56 -3.01
N PHE A 327 4.93 5.43 -2.86
CA PHE A 327 5.40 4.13 -3.35
C PHE A 327 5.13 3.91 -4.85
N ALA A 328 4.66 4.92 -5.58
CA ALA A 328 4.39 4.83 -7.01
C ALA A 328 5.62 4.37 -7.79
N HIS A 329 5.46 3.35 -8.64
CA HIS A 329 6.58 2.71 -9.33
C HIS A 329 6.21 2.09 -10.69
N ASN A 330 4.96 2.14 -11.08
CA ASN A 330 4.51 1.78 -12.43
C ASN A 330 3.88 2.99 -13.13
N PRO A 331 3.75 2.99 -14.47
CA PRO A 331 3.31 4.15 -15.24
C PRO A 331 2.02 4.78 -14.73
N ALA A 332 0.98 3.97 -14.51
CA ALA A 332 -0.33 4.46 -14.07
C ALA A 332 -0.30 5.04 -12.65
N LYS A 333 0.44 4.39 -11.71
CA LYS A 333 0.57 4.87 -10.33
C LYS A 333 1.38 6.17 -10.25
N ILE A 334 2.44 6.31 -11.06
CA ILE A 334 3.24 7.53 -11.15
C ILE A 334 2.37 8.69 -11.66
N ALA A 335 1.65 8.49 -12.76
CA ALA A 335 0.74 9.49 -13.30
C ALA A 335 -0.35 9.89 -12.28
N ALA A 336 -0.96 8.93 -11.60
CA ALA A 336 -1.94 9.20 -10.57
C ALA A 336 -1.38 9.99 -9.38
N SER A 337 -0.14 9.68 -8.96
CA SER A 337 0.54 10.39 -7.88
C SER A 337 0.87 11.84 -8.26
N ILE A 338 1.40 12.07 -9.48
CA ILE A 338 1.63 13.43 -10.01
C ILE A 338 0.32 14.20 -10.06
N LYS A 339 -0.76 13.60 -10.61
CA LYS A 339 -2.06 14.24 -10.69
C LYS A 339 -2.61 14.61 -9.32
N SER A 340 -2.48 13.72 -8.33
CA SER A 340 -2.89 13.99 -6.96
C SER A 340 -2.11 15.14 -6.32
N ALA A 341 -0.81 15.26 -6.63
CA ALA A 341 0.00 16.39 -6.18
C ALA A 341 -0.46 17.70 -6.83
N GLN A 342 -0.74 17.69 -8.13
CA GLN A 342 -1.26 18.86 -8.87
C GLN A 342 -2.60 19.38 -8.30
N ASP A 343 -3.43 18.50 -7.74
CA ASP A 343 -4.76 18.87 -7.21
C ASP A 343 -4.70 19.86 -6.03
N PHE A 344 -3.58 19.95 -5.32
CA PHE A 344 -3.42 20.85 -4.16
C PHE A 344 -2.19 21.79 -4.25
N THR A 345 -1.33 21.61 -5.24
CA THR A 345 -0.12 22.43 -5.42
C THR A 345 -0.48 23.78 -6.02
N GLU A 346 -0.10 24.87 -5.35
CA GLU A 346 -0.32 26.23 -5.82
C GLU A 346 0.67 26.62 -6.93
N GLY A 347 1.93 26.13 -6.83
CA GLY A 347 3.00 26.30 -7.80
C GLY A 347 3.15 25.05 -8.70
N ARG A 348 4.39 24.56 -8.79
CA ARG A 348 4.80 23.43 -9.63
C ARG A 348 4.88 22.14 -8.85
N VAL A 349 4.66 21.01 -9.53
CA VAL A 349 5.05 19.69 -9.02
C VAL A 349 6.47 19.39 -9.49
N ILE A 350 7.37 19.28 -8.53
CA ILE A 350 8.76 18.84 -8.72
C ILE A 350 8.78 17.34 -8.37
N ALA A 351 8.52 16.51 -9.37
CA ALA A 351 8.51 15.08 -9.21
C ALA A 351 9.93 14.52 -9.20
N TRP A 352 10.17 13.50 -8.37
CA TRP A 352 11.37 12.68 -8.43
C TRP A 352 10.99 11.22 -8.51
N PHE A 353 11.61 10.48 -9.43
CA PHE A 353 11.37 9.05 -9.58
C PHE A 353 12.67 8.26 -9.63
N GLN A 354 12.77 7.25 -8.76
CA GLN A 354 13.83 6.25 -8.82
C GLN A 354 13.28 4.95 -9.42
N PRO A 355 13.60 4.61 -10.68
CA PRO A 355 13.28 3.31 -11.23
C PRO A 355 14.01 2.19 -10.47
N HIS A 356 13.45 0.98 -10.47
CA HIS A 356 14.09 -0.18 -9.86
C HIS A 356 14.15 -1.37 -10.82
N GLY A 357 15.35 -1.96 -10.93
CA GLY A 357 15.63 -3.07 -11.82
C GLY A 357 15.72 -2.67 -13.30
N PHE A 358 16.81 -3.06 -13.96
CA PHE A 358 17.05 -2.73 -15.37
C PHE A 358 16.03 -3.38 -16.31
N GLY A 359 15.67 -4.64 -16.07
CA GLY A 359 14.66 -5.36 -16.87
C GLY A 359 13.29 -4.69 -16.83
N PRO A 360 12.68 -4.49 -15.66
CA PRO A 360 11.42 -3.76 -15.53
C PRO A 360 11.45 -2.35 -16.15
N THR A 361 12.52 -1.58 -15.92
CA THR A 361 12.65 -0.23 -16.48
C THR A 361 12.65 -0.26 -18.00
N ARG A 362 13.39 -1.20 -18.62
CA ARG A 362 13.40 -1.39 -20.08
C ARG A 362 12.03 -1.77 -20.62
N PHE A 363 11.37 -2.72 -19.97
CA PHE A 363 10.06 -3.21 -20.37
C PHE A 363 9.00 -2.11 -20.33
N LEU A 364 9.03 -1.27 -19.30
CA LEU A 364 8.04 -0.21 -19.08
C LEU A 364 8.44 1.15 -19.69
N ARG A 365 9.59 1.28 -20.37
CA ARG A 365 10.14 2.56 -20.87
C ARG A 365 9.09 3.38 -21.62
N ASN A 366 8.47 2.82 -22.63
CA ASN A 366 7.52 3.55 -23.48
C ASN A 366 6.27 3.99 -22.70
N ASP A 367 5.75 3.10 -21.85
CA ASP A 367 4.56 3.41 -21.04
C ASP A 367 4.90 4.47 -19.98
N LEU A 368 6.07 4.40 -19.32
CA LEU A 368 6.53 5.43 -18.40
C LEU A 368 6.57 6.80 -19.07
N VAL A 369 7.22 6.89 -20.23
CA VAL A 369 7.34 8.13 -20.99
C VAL A 369 5.97 8.64 -21.43
N GLU A 370 5.10 7.75 -21.92
CA GLU A 370 3.77 8.13 -22.37
C GLU A 370 2.89 8.67 -21.25
N PHE A 371 2.81 7.93 -20.12
CA PHE A 371 1.97 8.33 -18.99
C PHE A 371 2.48 9.62 -18.31
N ILE A 372 3.78 9.72 -18.09
CA ILE A 372 4.38 10.91 -17.47
C ILE A 372 4.19 12.14 -18.38
N SER A 373 4.49 12.02 -19.67
CA SER A 373 4.37 13.16 -20.60
C SER A 373 2.94 13.68 -20.77
N LYS A 374 1.93 12.80 -20.61
CA LYS A 374 0.53 13.21 -20.64
C LYS A 374 0.04 13.83 -19.33
N THR A 375 0.81 13.68 -18.25
CA THR A 375 0.38 14.08 -16.90
C THR A 375 1.06 15.35 -16.43
N LEU A 376 2.34 15.52 -16.73
CA LEU A 376 3.06 16.76 -16.39
C LEU A 376 2.40 17.95 -17.08
N ARG A 377 2.19 19.05 -16.34
CA ARG A 377 1.74 20.31 -16.91
C ARG A 377 2.83 20.84 -17.85
N PRO A 378 2.51 21.18 -19.10
CA PRO A 378 3.49 21.70 -20.03
C PRO A 378 3.92 23.12 -19.63
N LYS A 379 5.04 23.57 -20.18
CA LYS A 379 5.46 24.95 -20.07
C LYS A 379 4.43 25.87 -20.72
N ASP A 380 3.82 26.75 -19.93
CA ASP A 380 3.04 27.85 -20.45
C ASP A 380 4.02 29.01 -20.79
N PHE A 381 4.02 29.49 -22.01
CA PHE A 381 4.93 30.54 -22.45
C PHE A 381 4.65 31.89 -21.78
N ASP A 382 3.50 32.03 -21.12
CA ASP A 382 3.09 33.27 -20.45
C ASP A 382 3.34 33.25 -18.92
N ASP A 383 3.60 32.07 -18.31
CA ASP A 383 3.99 31.96 -16.88
C ASP A 383 4.97 30.79 -16.67
N ASP A 384 6.24 31.14 -16.39
CA ASP A 384 7.31 30.16 -16.15
C ASP A 384 7.09 29.27 -14.90
N ARG A 385 6.11 29.60 -14.04
CA ARG A 385 5.85 28.91 -12.78
C ARG A 385 4.90 27.72 -12.89
N ASP A 386 4.17 27.56 -13.99
CA ASP A 386 3.17 26.50 -14.14
C ASP A 386 3.72 25.18 -14.70
N ASN A 387 5.01 25.11 -14.93
CA ASN A 387 5.69 24.00 -15.58
C ASN A 387 6.12 22.95 -14.54
N ASP A 388 5.50 21.76 -14.56
CA ASP A 388 5.97 20.65 -13.75
C ASP A 388 7.31 20.10 -14.29
N VAL A 389 8.18 19.65 -13.40
CA VAL A 389 9.46 19.02 -13.73
C VAL A 389 9.59 17.65 -13.13
N ILE A 390 10.23 16.73 -13.82
CA ILE A 390 10.57 15.43 -13.26
C ILE A 390 12.07 15.20 -13.20
N PHE A 391 12.55 14.81 -12.04
CA PHE A 391 13.92 14.40 -11.77
C PHE A 391 14.04 12.89 -11.72
N PHE A 392 15.12 12.36 -12.25
CA PHE A 392 15.48 10.95 -12.17
C PHE A 392 16.84 10.77 -11.51
N SER A 393 16.97 9.72 -10.72
CA SER A 393 18.27 9.23 -10.23
C SER A 393 18.57 7.84 -10.77
N GLN A 394 19.79 7.35 -10.53
CA GLN A 394 20.22 6.04 -11.00
C GLN A 394 19.21 4.93 -10.63
N ILE A 395 19.03 3.99 -11.56
CA ILE A 395 18.16 2.81 -11.35
C ILE A 395 18.65 2.03 -10.12
N TYR A 396 17.77 1.83 -9.15
CA TYR A 396 18.05 0.96 -8.00
C TYR A 396 18.14 -0.49 -8.43
N TYR A 397 19.20 -1.17 -8.03
CA TYR A 397 19.45 -2.56 -8.37
C TYR A 397 19.83 -3.37 -7.13
N ALA A 398 18.95 -4.30 -6.76
CA ALA A 398 19.15 -5.16 -5.58
C ALA A 398 20.12 -6.33 -5.81
N GLY A 399 20.73 -6.44 -6.99
CA GLY A 399 21.65 -7.52 -7.37
C GLY A 399 21.06 -8.50 -8.39
N GLY A 400 21.93 -9.36 -8.96
CA GLY A 400 21.59 -10.35 -9.98
C GLY A 400 22.47 -10.24 -11.24
N THR A 401 22.09 -10.97 -12.30
CA THR A 401 22.87 -11.13 -13.55
C THR A 401 22.26 -10.40 -14.75
N VAL A 402 21.34 -9.46 -14.52
CA VAL A 402 20.62 -8.76 -15.60
C VAL A 402 21.54 -7.78 -16.34
N THR A 403 21.42 -7.71 -17.66
CA THR A 403 22.11 -6.74 -18.51
C THR A 403 21.71 -5.30 -18.11
N ARG A 404 22.73 -4.42 -17.94
CA ARG A 404 22.56 -3.02 -17.53
C ARG A 404 22.71 -2.09 -18.74
N ASP A 405 21.83 -2.24 -19.73
CA ASP A 405 21.85 -1.55 -21.03
C ASP A 405 20.84 -0.40 -21.15
N ILE A 406 20.26 0.02 -20.03
CA ILE A 406 19.36 1.18 -19.91
C ILE A 406 19.75 2.00 -18.70
N SER A 407 19.60 3.31 -18.77
CA SER A 407 19.72 4.23 -17.64
C SER A 407 18.43 4.99 -17.40
N ALA A 408 18.29 5.62 -16.25
CA ALA A 408 17.18 6.53 -16.02
C ALA A 408 17.32 7.85 -16.82
N GLY A 409 18.53 8.14 -17.30
CA GLY A 409 18.78 9.23 -18.24
C GLY A 409 18.06 9.03 -19.57
N ASP A 410 17.96 7.78 -20.05
CA ASP A 410 17.19 7.50 -21.28
C ASP A 410 15.72 7.86 -21.16
N LEU A 411 15.12 7.75 -19.95
CA LEU A 411 13.74 8.19 -19.70
C LEU A 411 13.64 9.73 -19.73
N ALA A 412 14.63 10.42 -19.16
CA ALA A 412 14.68 11.87 -19.18
C ALA A 412 14.82 12.41 -20.62
N ASP A 413 15.71 11.82 -21.42
CA ASP A 413 15.92 12.20 -22.82
C ASP A 413 14.62 11.99 -23.65
N ASP A 414 13.94 10.86 -23.47
CA ASP A 414 12.66 10.59 -24.16
C ASP A 414 11.58 11.61 -23.77
N LEU A 415 11.51 12.01 -22.48
CA LEU A 415 10.55 13.01 -22.01
C LEU A 415 10.88 14.43 -22.55
N LEU A 416 12.16 14.79 -22.63
CA LEU A 416 12.60 16.03 -23.27
C LEU A 416 12.17 16.08 -24.75
N LEU A 417 12.30 14.97 -25.48
CA LEU A 417 11.80 14.85 -26.86
C LEU A 417 10.28 15.02 -26.98
N LYS A 418 9.54 14.79 -25.88
CA LYS A 418 8.08 15.02 -25.79
C LYS A 418 7.71 16.43 -25.31
N GLY A 419 8.72 17.32 -25.10
CA GLY A 419 8.50 18.68 -24.63
C GLY A 419 8.27 18.82 -23.13
N CYS A 420 8.54 17.76 -22.33
CA CYS A 420 8.47 17.82 -20.88
C CYS A 420 9.80 18.29 -20.30
N GLU A 421 9.78 18.94 -19.14
CA GLU A 421 11.01 19.23 -18.40
C GLU A 421 11.41 18.00 -17.58
N ALA A 422 12.56 17.42 -17.92
CA ALA A 422 13.07 16.21 -17.29
C ALA A 422 14.58 16.30 -17.06
N ILE A 423 15.03 15.95 -15.87
CA ILE A 423 16.43 16.10 -15.43
C ILE A 423 16.92 14.77 -14.86
N TYR A 424 18.07 14.30 -15.34
CA TYR A 424 18.74 13.13 -14.79
C TYR A 424 19.99 13.53 -14.01
N ILE A 425 20.05 13.12 -12.73
CA ILE A 425 21.22 13.25 -11.88
C ILE A 425 21.45 11.90 -11.21
N ALA A 426 22.55 11.22 -11.56
CA ALA A 426 22.80 9.84 -11.14
C ALA A 426 22.85 9.68 -9.60
N ASP A 427 23.58 10.57 -8.92
CA ASP A 427 23.63 10.61 -7.45
C ASP A 427 22.37 11.27 -6.90
N ARG A 428 21.62 10.55 -6.10
CA ARG A 428 20.33 11.03 -5.57
C ARG A 428 20.49 12.14 -4.53
N ASN A 429 21.64 12.22 -3.82
CA ASN A 429 21.85 13.28 -2.84
C ASN A 429 22.15 14.60 -3.54
N GLU A 430 22.90 14.55 -4.64
CA GLU A 430 23.08 15.72 -5.53
C GLU A 430 21.75 16.09 -6.22
N CYS A 431 20.96 15.08 -6.59
CA CYS A 431 19.63 15.32 -7.13
C CYS A 431 18.71 16.00 -6.10
N ALA A 432 18.75 15.59 -4.82
CA ALA A 432 18.00 16.22 -3.74
C ALA A 432 18.36 17.71 -3.56
N LYS A 433 19.66 18.02 -3.54
CA LYS A 433 20.13 19.42 -3.47
C LYS A 433 19.57 20.25 -4.63
N LYS A 434 19.65 19.68 -5.85
CA LYS A 434 19.18 20.38 -7.04
C LYS A 434 17.67 20.60 -7.05
N MET A 435 16.88 19.62 -6.59
CA MET A 435 15.43 19.78 -6.43
C MET A 435 15.07 20.88 -5.43
N VAL A 436 15.78 20.92 -4.29
CA VAL A 436 15.54 21.94 -3.25
C VAL A 436 15.96 23.33 -3.72
N GLU A 437 17.09 23.45 -4.44
CA GLU A 437 17.50 24.72 -5.08
C GLU A 437 16.51 25.20 -6.15
N TYR A 438 15.83 24.26 -6.82
CA TYR A 438 14.86 24.54 -7.86
C TYR A 438 13.49 24.95 -7.31
N ALA A 439 13.15 24.50 -6.08
CA ALA A 439 11.85 24.68 -5.48
C ALA A 439 11.63 26.11 -4.96
N GLU A 440 10.42 26.61 -5.16
CA GLU A 440 9.95 27.91 -4.66
C GLU A 440 8.75 27.70 -3.72
N PRO A 441 8.45 28.67 -2.83
CA PRO A 441 7.24 28.60 -2.01
C PRO A 441 5.97 28.43 -2.86
N GLY A 442 5.13 27.46 -2.49
CA GLY A 442 3.95 27.04 -3.24
C GLY A 442 4.19 25.76 -4.06
N ASP A 443 5.43 25.35 -4.29
CA ASP A 443 5.77 24.12 -5.00
C ASP A 443 5.55 22.88 -4.12
N THR A 444 5.41 21.72 -4.78
CA THR A 444 5.39 20.41 -4.11
C THR A 444 6.51 19.54 -4.64
N ILE A 445 7.40 19.07 -3.77
CA ILE A 445 8.34 18.00 -4.09
C ILE A 445 7.66 16.66 -3.83
N LEU A 446 7.51 15.85 -4.90
CA LEU A 446 6.90 14.53 -4.87
C LEU A 446 7.96 13.45 -5.09
N LEU A 447 8.29 12.68 -4.05
CA LEU A 447 9.25 11.59 -4.12
C LEU A 447 8.53 10.28 -4.45
N MET A 448 8.97 9.59 -5.52
CA MET A 448 8.37 8.34 -5.98
C MET A 448 9.42 7.24 -6.15
N GLY A 449 9.06 6.01 -5.75
CA GLY A 449 9.91 4.83 -5.93
C GLY A 449 9.51 3.68 -5.03
N ALA A 450 10.04 2.49 -5.32
CA ALA A 450 9.78 1.29 -4.56
C ALA A 450 11.05 0.46 -4.40
N ARG A 451 10.99 -0.58 -3.58
CA ARG A 451 12.03 -1.62 -3.37
C ARG A 451 13.38 -1.18 -2.80
N ASP A 452 13.79 0.06 -2.90
CA ASP A 452 14.99 0.56 -2.22
C ASP A 452 14.67 0.84 -0.75
N PRO A 453 15.25 0.09 0.20
CA PRO A 453 14.94 0.26 1.63
C PRO A 453 15.42 1.60 2.20
N SER A 454 16.30 2.30 1.48
CA SER A 454 16.85 3.59 1.91
C SER A 454 16.04 4.81 1.46
N LEU A 455 14.91 4.63 0.78
CA LEU A 455 14.05 5.74 0.32
C LEU A 455 13.46 6.57 1.46
N GLN A 456 13.17 5.94 2.60
CA GLN A 456 12.74 6.68 3.79
C GLN A 456 13.83 7.64 4.31
N ALA A 457 15.08 7.17 4.38
CA ALA A 457 16.22 8.01 4.76
C ALA A 457 16.46 9.13 3.73
N PHE A 458 16.22 8.84 2.45
CA PHE A 458 16.29 9.84 1.39
C PHE A 458 15.23 10.93 1.56
N ALA A 459 13.98 10.57 1.86
CA ALA A 459 12.92 11.55 2.13
C ALA A 459 13.26 12.45 3.34
N GLN A 460 13.81 11.86 4.41
CA GLN A 460 14.32 12.62 5.57
C GLN A 460 15.49 13.54 5.21
N HIS A 461 16.33 13.14 4.27
CA HIS A 461 17.42 13.98 3.78
C HIS A 461 16.89 15.19 3.01
N VAL A 462 15.91 15.00 2.11
CA VAL A 462 15.25 16.10 1.38
C VAL A 462 14.56 17.04 2.37
N GLN A 463 13.87 16.51 3.38
CA GLN A 463 13.26 17.32 4.44
C GLN A 463 14.28 18.22 5.12
N LYS A 464 15.42 17.67 5.55
CA LYS A 464 16.47 18.44 6.21
C LYS A 464 17.06 19.54 5.33
N LEU A 465 17.14 19.32 4.01
CA LEU A 465 17.58 20.35 3.06
C LEU A 465 16.54 21.48 2.94
N LEU A 466 15.25 21.15 2.96
CA LEU A 466 14.16 22.14 2.93
C LEU A 466 14.03 22.95 4.22
N GLU A 467 14.52 22.44 5.35
CA GLU A 467 14.50 23.12 6.65
C GLU A 467 15.65 24.13 6.82
N GLN A 468 16.69 24.08 5.97
CA GLN A 468 17.84 25.00 5.96
C GLN A 468 17.53 26.30 5.22
#